data_e4f7c36d9da06c4f2df7496f6de20563
#
_entry.id   e4f7c36d9da06c4f2df7496f6de20563
#
_cell.length_a   1.000
_cell.length_b   1.000
_cell.length_c   1.000
_cell.angle_alpha   90.00
_cell.angle_beta   90.00
_cell.angle_gamma   90.00
#
_symmetry.space_group_name_H-M   'P 1'
#
loop_
_entity.id
_entity.type
_entity.pdbx_description
1 polymer ?
#
loop_
_entity_poly.entity_id
_entity_poly.type
_entity_poly.pdbx_seq_one_letter_code
_entity_poly.pdbx_strand_id
1 'polypeptide(L)'
;MTGEMETLEDLSQQYRESVPGDLREAKSFGWYLDEVYDDPRIARNAHQRVADMFDHYGTEYDEDAGVVEYLMASDDPVHDGENVFYGREVHEAIHEFVNKVKSGARGLGPEKRIKLLLGPVGSGKSHFDWMVRRYFEDYTMTEAGRMYTFRWTDLGDVIRDQDPADDTVESPMHQDPLVLLPQGQRDQVIKRLNESLDAPYTIRNERSLDPASEFYMDRLLAAYDDDLRQVIENHVEII
;
A
#
# COMPACT_ATOMS: atom_id res chain seq x y z
N MET A 1 -11.30 38.85 -16.07
CA MET A 1 -10.39 38.21 -15.09
C MET A 1 -9.81 37.01 -15.81
N THR A 2 -8.62 37.16 -16.35
CA THR A 2 -7.85 36.08 -16.99
C THR A 2 -7.22 35.29 -15.85
N GLY A 3 -7.75 34.10 -15.57
CA GLY A 3 -7.05 33.16 -14.70
C GLY A 3 -5.73 32.79 -15.37
N GLU A 4 -4.62 33.06 -14.70
CA GLU A 4 -3.32 32.55 -15.09
C GLU A 4 -3.44 31.02 -15.10
N MET A 5 -3.11 30.43 -16.23
CA MET A 5 -3.07 28.96 -16.36
C MET A 5 -1.87 28.49 -15.55
N GLU A 6 -2.11 27.77 -14.45
CA GLU A 6 -1.06 27.13 -13.66
C GLU A 6 -0.16 26.31 -14.57
N THR A 7 1.14 26.54 -14.44
CA THR A 7 2.12 25.78 -15.23
C THR A 7 2.26 24.36 -14.65
N LEU A 8 2.76 23.42 -15.46
CA LEU A 8 3.08 22.07 -14.98
C LEU A 8 4.10 22.08 -13.84
N GLU A 9 4.96 23.11 -13.81
CA GLU A 9 5.92 23.32 -12.72
C GLU A 9 5.22 23.75 -11.43
N ASP A 10 4.21 24.63 -11.50
CA ASP A 10 3.44 25.09 -10.34
C ASP A 10 2.64 23.92 -9.74
N LEU A 11 1.97 23.11 -10.60
CA LEU A 11 1.25 21.91 -10.18
C LEU A 11 2.19 20.87 -9.57
N SER A 12 3.36 20.67 -10.15
CA SER A 12 4.38 19.76 -9.61
C SER A 12 4.91 20.23 -8.25
N GLN A 13 5.06 21.55 -8.07
CA GLN A 13 5.51 22.12 -6.81
C GLN A 13 4.43 22.03 -5.74
N GLN A 14 3.17 22.34 -6.06
CA GLN A 14 2.02 22.15 -5.15
C GLN A 14 1.88 20.70 -4.72
N TYR A 15 2.03 19.74 -5.64
CA TYR A 15 2.01 18.32 -5.30
C TYR A 15 3.15 17.96 -4.35
N ARG A 16 4.37 18.45 -4.59
CA ARG A 16 5.51 18.23 -3.69
C ARG A 16 5.29 18.85 -2.31
N GLU A 17 4.62 19.98 -2.22
CA GLU A 17 4.33 20.66 -0.95
C GLU A 17 3.17 19.99 -0.19
N SER A 18 2.27 19.31 -0.89
CA SER A 18 1.15 18.58 -0.27
C SER A 18 1.56 17.26 0.38
N VAL A 19 2.69 16.67 -0.03
CA VAL A 19 3.21 15.43 0.58
C VAL A 19 4.02 15.79 1.84
N PRO A 20 3.74 15.22 3.01
CA PRO A 20 4.51 15.45 4.23
C PRO A 20 6.02 15.29 4.02
N GLY A 21 6.82 16.19 4.60
CA GLY A 21 8.27 16.25 4.35
C GLY A 21 9.04 15.01 4.78
N ASP A 22 8.57 14.37 5.84
CA ASP A 22 9.10 13.14 6.41
C ASP A 22 8.90 11.90 5.50
N LEU A 23 7.90 11.95 4.60
CA LEU A 23 7.68 10.90 3.58
C LEU A 23 8.58 11.05 2.34
N ARG A 24 9.42 12.10 2.28
CA ARG A 24 10.31 12.36 1.13
C ARG A 24 11.77 12.01 1.40
N GLU A 25 12.15 11.91 2.65
CA GLU A 25 13.51 11.58 3.02
C GLU A 25 13.73 10.07 2.95
N ALA A 26 14.74 9.69 2.16
CA ALA A 26 15.22 8.32 2.15
C ALA A 26 15.71 7.92 3.55
N LYS A 27 15.25 6.77 4.01
CA LYS A 27 15.59 6.22 5.33
C LYS A 27 16.38 4.93 5.18
N SER A 28 17.09 4.55 6.24
CA SER A 28 17.81 3.28 6.28
C SER A 28 16.85 2.11 6.50
N PHE A 29 17.28 0.91 6.10
CA PHE A 29 16.56 -0.33 6.41
C PHE A 29 16.44 -0.58 7.93
N GLY A 30 17.43 -0.16 8.71
CA GLY A 30 17.38 -0.23 10.18
C GLY A 30 16.26 0.61 10.75
N TRP A 31 16.11 1.86 10.27
CA TRP A 31 14.99 2.72 10.65
C TRP A 31 13.63 2.07 10.31
N TYR A 32 13.50 1.47 9.12
CA TYR A 32 12.27 0.77 8.74
C TYR A 32 11.92 -0.39 9.67
N LEU A 33 12.92 -1.17 10.10
CA LEU A 33 12.69 -2.25 11.06
C LEU A 33 12.18 -1.72 12.41
N ASP A 34 12.73 -0.59 12.88
CA ASP A 34 12.26 0.05 14.12
C ASP A 34 10.80 0.49 13.97
N GLU A 35 10.43 1.14 12.86
CA GLU A 35 9.05 1.55 12.57
C GLU A 35 8.07 0.36 12.52
N VAL A 36 8.48 -0.74 11.87
CA VAL A 36 7.63 -1.94 11.78
C VAL A 36 7.50 -2.66 13.13
N TYR A 37 8.51 -2.58 14.00
CA TYR A 37 8.40 -3.10 15.36
C TYR A 37 7.49 -2.23 16.24
N ASP A 38 7.49 -0.92 16.03
CA ASP A 38 6.62 0.01 16.75
C ASP A 38 5.16 -0.08 16.26
N ASP A 39 4.96 -0.17 14.94
CA ASP A 39 3.65 -0.41 14.33
C ASP A 39 3.69 -1.57 13.31
N PRO A 40 3.39 -2.80 13.73
CA PRO A 40 3.37 -3.96 12.83
C PRO A 40 2.44 -3.82 11.62
N ARG A 41 1.44 -2.92 11.68
CA ARG A 41 0.53 -2.68 10.57
C ARG A 41 1.21 -2.10 9.34
N ILE A 42 2.40 -1.54 9.46
CA ILE A 42 3.21 -1.09 8.31
C ILE A 42 3.49 -2.25 7.35
N ALA A 43 3.72 -3.46 7.83
CA ALA A 43 4.03 -4.64 7.00
C ALA A 43 2.79 -5.38 6.45
N ARG A 44 1.59 -4.75 6.47
CA ARG A 44 0.35 -5.33 5.95
C ARG A 44 0.42 -5.57 4.44
N ASN A 45 -0.24 -6.62 3.98
CA ASN A 45 -0.50 -6.82 2.56
C ASN A 45 -1.69 -5.97 2.06
N ALA A 46 -1.88 -5.92 0.73
CA ALA A 46 -2.92 -5.11 0.11
C ALA A 46 -4.36 -5.43 0.62
N HIS A 47 -4.70 -6.70 0.84
CA HIS A 47 -6.03 -7.07 1.36
C HIS A 47 -6.25 -6.56 2.79
N GLN A 48 -5.23 -6.61 3.62
CA GLN A 48 -5.26 -6.09 4.99
C GLN A 48 -5.41 -4.58 5.00
N ARG A 49 -4.65 -3.87 4.14
CA ARG A 49 -4.76 -2.41 4.01
C ARG A 49 -6.15 -1.96 3.54
N VAL A 50 -6.70 -2.62 2.52
CA VAL A 50 -8.06 -2.30 2.06
C VAL A 50 -9.12 -2.63 3.12
N ALA A 51 -8.94 -3.70 3.88
CA ALA A 51 -9.85 -4.02 4.98
C ALA A 51 -9.81 -2.95 6.08
N ASP A 52 -8.60 -2.54 6.48
CA ASP A 52 -8.40 -1.49 7.49
C ASP A 52 -8.88 -0.11 7.00
N MET A 53 -8.77 0.19 5.71
CA MET A 53 -9.35 1.39 5.11
C MET A 53 -10.88 1.45 5.36
N PHE A 54 -11.60 0.36 5.10
CA PHE A 54 -13.04 0.33 5.38
C PHE A 54 -13.36 0.51 6.86
N ASP A 55 -12.52 -0.03 7.74
CA ASP A 55 -12.68 0.15 9.19
C ASP A 55 -12.30 1.58 9.64
N HIS A 56 -11.32 2.21 8.97
CA HIS A 56 -10.89 3.58 9.25
C HIS A 56 -12.00 4.60 8.96
N TYR A 57 -12.66 4.50 7.82
CA TYR A 57 -13.77 5.40 7.49
C TYR A 57 -15.05 5.04 8.25
N GLY A 58 -15.21 3.79 8.63
CA GLY A 58 -16.32 3.35 9.47
C GLY A 58 -17.61 3.07 8.72
N THR A 59 -18.62 2.71 9.50
CA THR A 59 -19.95 2.35 9.00
C THR A 59 -21.03 2.90 9.93
N GLU A 60 -22.21 3.14 9.39
CA GLU A 60 -23.44 3.45 10.13
C GLU A 60 -24.51 2.44 9.80
N TYR A 61 -25.42 2.17 10.74
CA TYR A 61 -26.55 1.29 10.49
C TYR A 61 -27.82 2.13 10.32
N ASP A 62 -28.39 2.09 9.11
CA ASP A 62 -29.69 2.70 8.82
C ASP A 62 -30.80 1.77 9.33
N GLU A 63 -31.49 2.17 10.43
CA GLU A 63 -32.57 1.39 11.04
C GLU A 63 -33.82 1.34 10.14
N ASP A 64 -34.06 2.39 9.34
CA ASP A 64 -35.26 2.47 8.49
C ASP A 64 -35.11 1.57 7.25
N ALA A 65 -33.94 1.56 6.63
CA ALA A 65 -33.64 0.70 5.49
C ALA A 65 -33.18 -0.70 5.91
N GLY A 66 -32.71 -0.88 7.16
CA GLY A 66 -32.17 -2.13 7.68
C GLY A 66 -30.86 -2.56 7.01
N VAL A 67 -29.99 -1.60 6.68
CA VAL A 67 -28.73 -1.83 5.96
C VAL A 67 -27.54 -1.19 6.67
N VAL A 68 -26.36 -1.71 6.38
CA VAL A 68 -25.09 -1.10 6.80
C VAL A 68 -24.62 -0.16 5.70
N GLU A 69 -24.46 1.11 6.01
CA GLU A 69 -23.90 2.13 5.15
C GLU A 69 -22.42 2.33 5.46
N TYR A 70 -21.58 2.45 4.43
CA TYR A 70 -20.17 2.76 4.58
C TYR A 70 -19.98 4.27 4.46
N LEU A 71 -19.43 4.92 5.50
CA LEU A 71 -19.33 6.38 5.59
C LEU A 71 -18.47 7.00 4.51
N MET A 72 -17.50 6.28 3.96
CA MET A 72 -16.78 6.70 2.75
C MET A 72 -17.72 6.98 1.56
N ALA A 73 -18.90 6.36 1.50
CA ALA A 73 -19.88 6.59 0.45
C ALA A 73 -20.72 7.86 0.67
N SER A 74 -20.78 8.33 1.92
CA SER A 74 -21.56 9.52 2.31
C SER A 74 -20.75 10.82 2.20
N ASP A 75 -19.44 10.73 2.05
CA ASP A 75 -18.51 11.88 1.95
C ASP A 75 -17.95 12.02 0.52
N ASP A 76 -18.78 11.75 -0.49
CA ASP A 76 -18.38 11.88 -1.88
C ASP A 76 -18.27 13.36 -2.28
N PRO A 77 -17.06 13.87 -2.57
CA PRO A 77 -16.85 15.27 -2.92
C PRO A 77 -17.50 15.67 -4.27
N VAL A 78 -17.89 14.70 -5.09
CA VAL A 78 -18.56 14.93 -6.39
C VAL A 78 -20.05 15.16 -6.19
N HIS A 79 -20.63 14.67 -5.10
CA HIS A 79 -22.06 14.70 -4.83
C HIS A 79 -22.43 15.47 -3.55
N ASP A 80 -21.62 16.45 -3.16
CA ASP A 80 -21.85 17.34 -2.01
C ASP A 80 -22.15 16.60 -0.69
N GLY A 81 -21.55 15.42 -0.48
CA GLY A 81 -21.73 14.61 0.73
C GLY A 81 -23.01 13.79 0.75
N GLU A 82 -23.77 13.71 -0.33
CA GLU A 82 -24.88 12.78 -0.43
C GLU A 82 -24.41 11.36 -0.75
N ASN A 83 -25.00 10.38 -0.06
CA ASN A 83 -24.73 8.97 -0.38
C ASN A 83 -25.25 8.65 -1.78
N VAL A 84 -24.31 8.31 -2.68
CA VAL A 84 -24.63 8.01 -4.08
C VAL A 84 -25.13 6.59 -4.32
N PHE A 85 -25.09 5.76 -3.31
CA PHE A 85 -25.58 4.39 -3.36
C PHE A 85 -26.96 4.30 -2.72
N TYR A 86 -27.96 4.05 -3.54
CA TYR A 86 -29.34 3.95 -3.10
C TYR A 86 -29.86 2.53 -3.22
N GLY A 87 -30.66 2.17 -2.26
CA GLY A 87 -31.40 0.91 -2.24
C GLY A 87 -30.66 -0.23 -1.56
N ARG A 88 -31.44 -1.02 -0.86
CA ARG A 88 -31.00 -2.13 -0.01
C ARG A 88 -30.07 -3.11 -0.73
N GLU A 89 -30.41 -3.48 -1.98
CA GLU A 89 -29.62 -4.45 -2.75
C GLU A 89 -28.19 -3.96 -3.04
N VAL A 90 -28.02 -2.63 -3.23
CA VAL A 90 -26.70 -2.03 -3.47
C VAL A 90 -25.88 -2.05 -2.19
N HIS A 91 -26.45 -1.65 -1.06
CA HIS A 91 -25.77 -1.70 0.24
C HIS A 91 -25.40 -3.12 0.64
N GLU A 92 -26.29 -4.09 0.43
CA GLU A 92 -26.00 -5.52 0.67
C GLU A 92 -24.83 -6.01 -0.21
N ALA A 93 -24.78 -5.62 -1.49
CA ALA A 93 -23.69 -5.97 -2.40
C ALA A 93 -22.33 -5.36 -1.98
N ILE A 94 -22.33 -4.11 -1.55
CA ILE A 94 -21.13 -3.44 -0.99
C ILE A 94 -20.70 -4.15 0.29
N HIS A 95 -21.62 -4.44 1.19
CA HIS A 95 -21.34 -5.14 2.43
C HIS A 95 -20.75 -6.54 2.18
N GLU A 96 -21.30 -7.28 1.21
CA GLU A 96 -20.74 -8.58 0.81
C GLU A 96 -19.31 -8.43 0.24
N PHE A 97 -19.07 -7.40 -0.57
CA PHE A 97 -17.73 -7.12 -1.08
C PHE A 97 -16.73 -6.87 0.05
N VAL A 98 -17.07 -5.99 1.00
CA VAL A 98 -16.20 -5.67 2.14
C VAL A 98 -15.96 -6.90 3.03
N ASN A 99 -16.98 -7.71 3.28
CA ASN A 99 -16.83 -8.97 4.03
C ASN A 99 -15.88 -9.94 3.33
N LYS A 100 -15.89 -10.01 2.00
CA LYS A 100 -14.92 -10.79 1.22
C LYS A 100 -13.51 -10.24 1.33
N VAL A 101 -13.34 -8.90 1.31
CA VAL A 101 -12.03 -8.25 1.54
C VAL A 101 -11.51 -8.58 2.94
N LYS A 102 -12.32 -8.39 3.98
CA LYS A 102 -11.96 -8.72 5.37
C LYS A 102 -11.64 -10.22 5.56
N SER A 103 -12.36 -11.10 4.88
CA SER A 103 -12.05 -12.53 4.89
C SER A 103 -10.72 -12.83 4.19
N GLY A 104 -10.41 -12.12 3.09
CA GLY A 104 -9.11 -12.19 2.42
C GLY A 104 -7.97 -11.69 3.30
N ALA A 105 -8.18 -10.57 4.03
CA ALA A 105 -7.22 -10.05 5.00
C ALA A 105 -6.83 -11.09 6.07
N ARG A 106 -7.78 -11.94 6.47
CA ARG A 106 -7.55 -13.05 7.42
C ARG A 106 -6.94 -14.29 6.79
N GLY A 107 -6.76 -14.32 5.45
CA GLY A 107 -6.21 -15.49 4.74
C GLY A 107 -7.18 -16.67 4.64
N LEU A 108 -8.49 -16.41 4.59
CA LEU A 108 -9.53 -17.45 4.54
C LEU A 108 -9.86 -17.91 3.10
N GLY A 109 -9.05 -17.51 2.11
CA GLY A 109 -9.13 -17.97 0.72
C GLY A 109 -9.68 -16.99 -0.31
N PRO A 110 -10.55 -16.00 0.05
CA PRO A 110 -11.04 -15.01 -0.95
C PRO A 110 -9.94 -14.17 -1.61
N GLU A 111 -8.79 -14.01 -0.96
CA GLU A 111 -7.62 -13.29 -1.48
C GLU A 111 -7.04 -13.94 -2.75
N LYS A 112 -7.31 -15.23 -2.97
CA LYS A 112 -6.86 -16.00 -4.14
C LYS A 112 -7.86 -16.01 -5.28
N ARG A 113 -8.98 -15.28 -5.16
CA ARG A 113 -10.08 -15.31 -6.12
C ARG A 113 -10.27 -13.95 -6.79
N ILE A 114 -10.61 -13.98 -8.08
CA ILE A 114 -11.05 -12.79 -8.81
C ILE A 114 -12.43 -12.41 -8.32
N LYS A 115 -12.64 -11.12 -8.00
CA LYS A 115 -13.94 -10.53 -7.67
C LYS A 115 -14.50 -9.86 -8.91
N LEU A 116 -15.68 -10.30 -9.34
CA LEU A 116 -16.34 -9.77 -10.53
C LEU A 116 -17.58 -8.99 -10.10
N LEU A 117 -17.60 -7.68 -10.41
CA LEU A 117 -18.75 -6.83 -10.19
C LEU A 117 -19.72 -6.96 -11.39
N LEU A 118 -20.85 -7.60 -11.17
CA LEU A 118 -21.90 -7.80 -12.19
C LEU A 118 -23.10 -6.91 -11.90
N GLY A 119 -23.69 -6.39 -12.95
CA GLY A 119 -24.90 -5.58 -12.87
C GLY A 119 -25.18 -4.81 -14.16
N PRO A 120 -26.38 -4.25 -14.33
CA PRO A 120 -26.76 -3.47 -15.53
C PRO A 120 -25.93 -2.21 -15.67
N VAL A 121 -26.02 -1.57 -16.83
CA VAL A 121 -25.46 -0.24 -17.08
C VAL A 121 -26.14 0.77 -16.13
N GLY A 122 -25.35 1.67 -15.55
CA GLY A 122 -25.86 2.68 -14.61
C GLY A 122 -26.08 2.18 -13.16
N SER A 123 -25.65 0.96 -12.81
CA SER A 123 -25.78 0.41 -11.44
C SER A 123 -24.65 0.82 -10.47
N GLY A 124 -23.88 1.87 -10.76
CA GLY A 124 -22.86 2.40 -9.85
C GLY A 124 -21.54 1.63 -9.77
N LYS A 125 -21.34 0.53 -10.53
CA LYS A 125 -20.11 -0.30 -10.45
C LYS A 125 -18.80 0.47 -10.63
N SER A 126 -18.74 1.29 -11.69
CA SER A 126 -17.54 2.09 -11.99
C SER A 126 -17.33 3.20 -10.96
N HIS A 127 -18.41 3.75 -10.42
CA HIS A 127 -18.36 4.74 -9.36
C HIS A 127 -17.84 4.11 -8.06
N PHE A 128 -18.33 2.92 -7.71
CA PHE A 128 -17.80 2.17 -6.56
C PHE A 128 -16.31 1.84 -6.69
N ASP A 129 -15.85 1.38 -7.87
CA ASP A 129 -14.43 1.13 -8.12
C ASP A 129 -13.59 2.41 -7.98
N TRP A 130 -14.06 3.51 -8.60
CA TRP A 130 -13.41 4.81 -8.47
C TRP A 130 -13.35 5.29 -7.02
N MET A 131 -14.43 5.18 -6.28
CA MET A 131 -14.53 5.58 -4.89
C MET A 131 -13.57 4.77 -4.01
N VAL A 132 -13.54 3.43 -4.15
CA VAL A 132 -12.60 2.59 -3.38
C VAL A 132 -11.15 3.00 -3.63
N ARG A 133 -10.77 3.30 -4.88
CA ARG A 133 -9.43 3.78 -5.22
C ARG A 133 -9.14 5.12 -4.57
N ARG A 134 -10.04 6.07 -4.70
CA ARG A 134 -9.90 7.41 -4.14
C ARG A 134 -9.68 7.39 -2.63
N TYR A 135 -10.56 6.70 -1.92
CA TYR A 135 -10.44 6.58 -0.47
C TYR A 135 -9.23 5.75 -0.03
N PHE A 136 -8.79 4.81 -0.86
CA PHE A 136 -7.54 4.09 -0.60
C PHE A 136 -6.32 5.00 -0.76
N GLU A 137 -6.28 5.84 -1.78
CA GLU A 137 -5.24 6.86 -1.95
C GLU A 137 -5.22 7.83 -0.76
N ASP A 138 -6.37 8.37 -0.37
CA ASP A 138 -6.48 9.27 0.79
C ASP A 138 -6.08 8.56 2.10
N TYR A 139 -6.47 7.31 2.28
CA TYR A 139 -6.09 6.49 3.44
C TYR A 139 -4.57 6.27 3.52
N THR A 140 -3.91 5.99 2.40
CA THR A 140 -2.46 5.78 2.38
C THR A 140 -1.65 7.05 2.69
N MET A 141 -2.27 8.22 2.60
CA MET A 141 -1.67 9.50 3.02
C MET A 141 -1.81 9.76 4.52
N THR A 142 -2.57 8.93 5.24
CA THR A 142 -2.69 9.03 6.71
C THR A 142 -1.59 8.23 7.40
N GLU A 143 -1.31 8.57 8.66
CA GLU A 143 -0.38 7.79 9.49
C GLU A 143 -0.82 6.32 9.63
N ALA A 144 -2.13 6.07 9.75
CA ALA A 144 -2.69 4.71 9.85
C ALA A 144 -2.54 3.90 8.57
N GLY A 145 -2.49 4.56 7.41
CA GLY A 145 -2.39 3.92 6.10
C GLY A 145 -0.96 3.84 5.54
N ARG A 146 0.02 4.46 6.19
CA ARG A 146 1.40 4.56 5.70
C ARG A 146 2.00 3.22 5.30
N MET A 147 2.80 3.23 4.25
CA MET A 147 3.51 2.07 3.72
C MET A 147 4.84 2.51 3.15
N TYR A 148 5.77 1.61 3.10
CA TYR A 148 7.10 1.85 2.58
C TYR A 148 7.45 0.85 1.49
N THR A 149 8.32 1.30 0.57
CA THR A 149 9.01 0.46 -0.38
C THR A 149 10.50 0.78 -0.32
N PHE A 150 11.27 0.28 -1.24
CA PHE A 150 12.71 0.52 -1.29
C PHE A 150 13.16 0.85 -2.69
N ARG A 151 14.30 1.51 -2.79
CA ARG A 151 15.03 1.71 -4.02
C ARG A 151 16.48 1.28 -3.86
N TRP A 152 17.03 0.84 -4.96
CA TRP A 152 18.44 0.55 -5.11
C TRP A 152 19.19 1.82 -5.46
N THR A 153 20.37 2.04 -4.86
CA THR A 153 21.22 3.22 -5.10
C THR A 153 22.66 2.82 -5.36
N ASP A 154 23.44 3.72 -5.93
CA ASP A 154 24.88 3.54 -6.20
C ASP A 154 25.17 2.26 -7.01
N LEU A 155 24.32 1.94 -7.98
CA LEU A 155 24.43 0.72 -8.81
C LEU A 155 25.54 0.80 -9.84
N GLY A 156 25.91 2.01 -10.29
CA GLY A 156 26.87 2.24 -11.39
C GLY A 156 28.26 1.69 -11.14
N ASP A 157 28.71 1.66 -9.89
CA ASP A 157 30.03 1.12 -9.53
C ASP A 157 30.11 -0.41 -9.59
N VAL A 158 28.98 -1.10 -9.45
CA VAL A 158 28.90 -2.56 -9.34
C VAL A 158 28.32 -3.19 -10.61
N ILE A 159 27.36 -2.53 -11.23
CA ILE A 159 26.66 -3.02 -12.43
C ILE A 159 27.10 -2.22 -13.65
N ARG A 160 28.28 -2.57 -14.17
CA ARG A 160 28.99 -1.84 -15.24
C ARG A 160 28.30 -1.78 -16.59
N ASP A 161 27.23 -2.52 -16.81
CA ASP A 161 26.48 -2.56 -18.06
C ASP A 161 25.21 -1.69 -18.05
N GLN A 162 24.96 -0.95 -16.95
CA GLN A 162 23.85 -0.01 -16.87
C GLN A 162 24.28 1.41 -17.29
N ASP A 163 23.36 2.13 -17.92
CA ASP A 163 23.53 3.53 -18.27
C ASP A 163 23.74 4.33 -16.97
N PRO A 164 24.77 5.21 -16.88
CA PRO A 164 24.96 6.08 -15.71
C PRO A 164 23.76 6.93 -15.30
N ALA A 165 22.73 7.02 -16.15
CA ALA A 165 21.47 7.68 -15.83
C ALA A 165 20.61 6.91 -14.81
N ASP A 166 20.82 5.59 -14.64
CA ASP A 166 20.02 4.72 -13.78
C ASP A 166 20.80 4.24 -12.55
N ASP A 167 21.56 5.11 -11.92
CA ASP A 167 22.30 4.83 -10.68
C ASP A 167 21.36 4.51 -9.49
N THR A 168 20.10 4.90 -9.61
CA THR A 168 19.05 4.67 -8.62
C THR A 168 17.82 4.06 -9.29
N VAL A 169 17.37 2.91 -8.80
CA VAL A 169 16.20 2.18 -9.33
C VAL A 169 15.24 1.83 -8.20
N GLU A 170 14.01 2.31 -8.29
CA GLU A 170 12.94 1.92 -7.36
C GLU A 170 12.54 0.46 -7.60
N SER A 171 12.09 -0.24 -6.52
CA SER A 171 11.50 -1.57 -6.66
C SER A 171 10.33 -1.52 -7.64
N PRO A 172 10.39 -2.20 -8.81
CA PRO A 172 9.36 -2.10 -9.85
C PRO A 172 7.98 -2.57 -9.38
N MET A 173 7.95 -3.41 -8.37
CA MET A 173 6.73 -3.96 -7.78
C MET A 173 6.33 -3.25 -6.48
N HIS A 174 7.01 -2.18 -6.10
CA HIS A 174 6.79 -1.46 -4.84
C HIS A 174 6.65 -2.42 -3.66
N GLN A 175 7.60 -3.36 -3.56
CA GLN A 175 7.55 -4.41 -2.56
C GLN A 175 7.84 -3.85 -1.16
N ASP A 176 7.25 -4.48 -0.17
CA ASP A 176 7.57 -4.24 1.24
C ASP A 176 9.04 -4.57 1.53
N PRO A 177 9.80 -3.70 2.22
CA PRO A 177 11.24 -3.90 2.42
C PRO A 177 11.62 -5.20 3.15
N LEU A 178 10.73 -5.85 3.89
CA LEU A 178 11.02 -7.15 4.52
C LEU A 178 11.44 -8.23 3.51
N VAL A 179 11.10 -8.09 2.21
CA VAL A 179 11.51 -9.05 1.18
C VAL A 179 13.02 -9.09 0.96
N LEU A 180 13.76 -8.03 1.37
CA LEU A 180 15.22 -7.96 1.32
C LEU A 180 15.89 -8.95 2.28
N LEU A 181 15.19 -9.35 3.34
CA LEU A 181 15.70 -10.33 4.29
C LEU A 181 15.57 -11.75 3.74
N PRO A 182 16.58 -12.62 3.97
CA PRO A 182 16.46 -14.05 3.75
C PRO A 182 15.26 -14.65 4.48
N GLN A 183 14.60 -15.65 3.87
CA GLN A 183 13.34 -16.22 4.38
C GLN A 183 13.37 -16.54 5.88
N GLY A 184 14.43 -17.18 6.37
CA GLY A 184 14.51 -17.57 7.78
C GLY A 184 14.61 -16.39 8.76
N GLN A 185 15.24 -15.27 8.35
CA GLN A 185 15.30 -14.05 9.15
C GLN A 185 13.96 -13.31 9.10
N ARG A 186 13.37 -13.23 7.91
CA ARG A 186 12.05 -12.63 7.68
C ARG A 186 10.98 -13.32 8.51
N ASP A 187 10.97 -14.65 8.56
CA ASP A 187 10.03 -15.42 9.37
C ASP A 187 10.15 -15.10 10.87
N GLN A 188 11.35 -14.86 11.36
CA GLN A 188 11.57 -14.45 12.76
C GLN A 188 11.03 -13.04 13.03
N VAL A 189 11.26 -12.10 12.13
CA VAL A 189 10.69 -10.75 12.21
C VAL A 189 9.16 -10.83 12.21
N ILE A 190 8.57 -11.49 11.21
CA ILE A 190 7.12 -11.63 11.08
C ILE A 190 6.49 -12.29 12.32
N LYS A 191 7.16 -13.29 12.89
CA LYS A 191 6.69 -13.90 14.12
C LYS A 191 6.60 -12.90 15.26
N ARG A 192 7.63 -12.06 15.45
CA ARG A 192 7.62 -11.02 16.49
C ARG A 192 6.55 -9.96 16.23
N LEU A 193 6.38 -9.53 14.98
CA LEU A 193 5.32 -8.59 14.61
C LEU A 193 3.93 -9.12 14.97
N ASN A 194 3.68 -10.40 14.70
CA ASN A 194 2.40 -11.03 15.02
C ASN A 194 2.18 -11.23 16.52
N GLU A 195 3.22 -11.27 17.35
CA GLU A 195 3.11 -11.34 18.81
C GLU A 195 2.61 -10.00 19.41
N SER A 196 2.92 -8.86 18.78
CA SER A 196 2.51 -7.52 19.22
C SER A 196 1.33 -6.95 18.42
N LEU A 197 0.93 -7.58 17.32
CA LEU A 197 -0.12 -7.10 16.43
C LEU A 197 -1.50 -7.21 17.07
N ASP A 198 -2.15 -6.07 17.27
CA ASP A 198 -3.57 -6.00 17.64
C ASP A 198 -4.44 -5.80 16.38
N ALA A 199 -4.72 -6.90 15.68
CA ALA A 199 -5.55 -6.92 14.49
C ALA A 199 -6.26 -8.29 14.31
N PRO A 200 -7.38 -8.34 13.56
CA PRO A 200 -8.11 -9.59 13.33
C PRO A 200 -7.45 -10.51 12.30
N TYR A 201 -6.22 -10.24 11.90
CA TYR A 201 -5.44 -11.00 10.92
C TYR A 201 -3.98 -11.17 11.38
N THR A 202 -3.22 -11.95 10.65
CA THR A 202 -1.77 -12.12 10.86
C THR A 202 -1.00 -11.62 9.64
N ILE A 203 0.11 -10.92 9.88
CA ILE A 203 1.03 -10.51 8.82
C ILE A 203 1.70 -11.74 8.24
N ARG A 204 1.81 -11.76 6.91
CA ARG A 204 2.46 -12.81 6.13
C ARG A 204 3.24 -12.17 5.00
N ASN A 205 4.46 -12.55 4.82
CA ASN A 205 5.30 -12.11 3.70
C ASN A 205 6.05 -13.33 3.14
N GLU A 206 5.34 -14.12 2.34
CA GLU A 206 5.88 -15.33 1.66
C GLU A 206 6.45 -15.00 0.27
N ARG A 207 6.54 -13.71 -0.09
CA ARG A 207 7.01 -13.28 -1.41
C ARG A 207 8.52 -13.34 -1.49
N SER A 208 9.04 -13.67 -2.67
CA SER A 208 10.42 -13.43 -3.08
C SER A 208 10.58 -12.02 -3.64
N LEU A 209 11.81 -11.57 -3.77
CA LEU A 209 12.13 -10.38 -4.55
C LEU A 209 11.56 -10.50 -5.97
N ASP A 210 11.18 -9.37 -6.56
CA ASP A 210 10.88 -9.31 -7.98
C ASP A 210 12.15 -9.58 -8.80
N PRO A 211 12.03 -10.04 -10.07
CA PRO A 211 13.18 -10.46 -10.86
C PRO A 211 14.25 -9.38 -11.07
N ALA A 212 13.86 -8.10 -11.11
CA ALA A 212 14.83 -7.02 -11.27
C ALA A 212 15.59 -6.79 -9.95
N SER A 213 14.87 -6.73 -8.83
CA SER A 213 15.48 -6.60 -7.50
C SER A 213 16.33 -7.83 -7.14
N GLU A 214 15.93 -9.03 -7.53
CA GLU A 214 16.75 -10.25 -7.37
C GLU A 214 18.05 -10.15 -8.16
N PHE A 215 17.99 -9.67 -9.40
CA PHE A 215 19.19 -9.45 -10.22
C PHE A 215 20.17 -8.46 -9.58
N TYR A 216 19.68 -7.33 -9.02
CA TYR A 216 20.54 -6.37 -8.33
C TYR A 216 21.14 -6.97 -7.04
N MET A 217 20.31 -7.64 -6.25
CA MET A 217 20.75 -8.30 -5.02
C MET A 217 21.89 -9.30 -5.29
N ASP A 218 21.72 -10.18 -6.29
CA ASP A 218 22.72 -11.19 -6.64
C ASP A 218 24.05 -10.58 -7.06
N ARG A 219 24.00 -9.49 -7.85
CA ARG A 219 25.20 -8.79 -8.33
C ARG A 219 25.94 -8.08 -7.19
N LEU A 220 25.18 -7.44 -6.32
CA LEU A 220 25.73 -6.74 -5.15
C LEU A 220 26.32 -7.76 -4.15
N LEU A 221 25.62 -8.85 -3.85
CA LEU A 221 26.15 -9.91 -2.99
C LEU A 221 27.47 -10.46 -3.52
N ALA A 222 27.57 -10.72 -4.82
CA ALA A 222 28.81 -11.18 -5.45
C ALA A 222 29.96 -10.15 -5.34
N ALA A 223 29.66 -8.85 -5.29
CA ALA A 223 30.65 -7.80 -5.11
C ALA A 223 31.08 -7.58 -3.65
N TYR A 224 30.22 -7.96 -2.71
CA TYR A 224 30.42 -7.80 -1.25
C TYR A 224 30.67 -9.14 -0.53
N ASP A 225 31.18 -10.16 -1.21
CA ASP A 225 31.52 -11.47 -0.63
C ASP A 225 30.35 -12.10 0.17
N ASP A 226 29.12 -12.00 -0.35
CA ASP A 226 27.85 -12.45 0.26
C ASP A 226 27.47 -11.72 1.58
N ASP A 227 28.06 -10.55 1.85
CA ASP A 227 27.69 -9.74 3.02
C ASP A 227 26.43 -8.92 2.73
N LEU A 228 25.27 -9.52 2.99
CA LEU A 228 23.95 -8.87 2.83
C LEU A 228 23.84 -7.56 3.62
N ARG A 229 24.48 -7.48 4.78
CA ARG A 229 24.39 -6.28 5.61
C ARG A 229 25.03 -5.08 4.90
N GLN A 230 26.24 -5.28 4.35
CA GLN A 230 26.90 -4.23 3.58
C GLN A 230 26.11 -3.84 2.33
N VAL A 231 25.51 -4.81 1.64
CA VAL A 231 24.64 -4.53 0.49
C VAL A 231 23.46 -3.64 0.89
N ILE A 232 22.75 -3.98 1.96
CA ILE A 232 21.60 -3.20 2.41
C ILE A 232 22.02 -1.81 2.90
N GLU A 233 23.10 -1.72 3.69
CA GLU A 233 23.55 -0.42 4.24
C GLU A 233 24.06 0.54 3.17
N ASN A 234 24.64 0.05 2.07
CA ASN A 234 25.24 0.89 1.03
C ASN A 234 24.36 1.10 -0.20
N HIS A 235 23.44 0.21 -0.49
CA HIS A 235 22.72 0.20 -1.77
C HIS A 235 21.20 0.20 -1.63
N VAL A 236 20.65 0.29 -0.42
CA VAL A 236 19.20 0.28 -0.22
C VAL A 236 18.77 1.52 0.56
N GLU A 237 17.82 2.24 -0.01
CA GLU A 237 17.10 3.32 0.66
C GLU A 237 15.61 2.97 0.76
N ILE A 238 15.01 3.28 1.91
CA ILE A 238 13.57 3.14 2.14
C ILE A 238 12.87 4.45 1.78
N ILE A 239 11.79 4.33 1.02
CA ILE A 239 10.99 5.46 0.53
C ILE A 239 9.51 5.21 0.74
#